data_9c0b28e7fb005976d36d3c8d5d48c6e5
#
_entry.id   9c0b28e7fb005976d36d3c8d5d48c6e5
#
_cell.length_a   1.000
_cell.length_b   1.000
_cell.length_c   1.000
_cell.angle_alpha   90.00
_cell.angle_beta   90.00
_cell.angle_gamma   90.00
#
_symmetry.space_group_name_H-M   'P 1'
#
loop_
_entity.id
_entity.type
_entity.pdbx_description
1 polymer ?
#
loop_
_entity_poly.entity_id
_entity_poly.type
_entity_poly.pdbx_seq_one_letter_code
_entity_poly.pdbx_strand_id
1 'polypeptide(L)'
;QLNKHRLNDENYRELRECLSINNKSVLSKPGQFGWNKLDQGSEFLIEQVTQTLATENRSFEHCLDLGCGYGYLTIASQHLPIKQRTLTDNNAAALITASANCKHLNIAADIIAGDAGEQLPKHFDLILCNPPFHQGFSVDGDLTDKFLRNAAKQLTENGLAYFVVNQFIALEKKALPYFTQINLIAQNKSFKVIK
;
A
#
# COMPACT_ATOMS: atom_id res chain seq x y z
N GLN A 1 -32.90 -13.58 -29.65
CA GLN A 1 -32.13 -12.38 -30.04
C GLN A 1 -31.48 -11.87 -28.75
N LEU A 2 -30.20 -12.19 -28.55
CA LEU A 2 -29.37 -11.61 -27.49
C LEU A 2 -29.22 -10.13 -27.80
N ASN A 3 -29.70 -9.29 -26.89
CA ASN A 3 -29.63 -7.84 -27.01
C ASN A 3 -28.15 -7.44 -27.08
N LYS A 4 -27.67 -7.04 -28.25
CA LYS A 4 -26.32 -6.55 -28.52
C LYS A 4 -26.14 -5.11 -28.01
N HIS A 5 -26.55 -4.79 -26.80
CA HIS A 5 -26.01 -3.62 -26.12
C HIS A 5 -24.56 -3.95 -25.76
N ARG A 6 -23.61 -3.49 -26.56
CA ARG A 6 -22.23 -3.37 -26.13
C ARG A 6 -22.26 -2.70 -24.74
N LEU A 7 -21.72 -3.38 -23.75
CA LEU A 7 -21.39 -2.71 -22.50
C LEU A 7 -20.53 -1.51 -22.88
N ASN A 8 -20.90 -0.36 -22.37
CA ASN A 8 -20.12 0.84 -22.60
C ASN A 8 -18.72 0.59 -22.03
N ASP A 9 -17.76 0.36 -22.92
CA ASP A 9 -16.36 0.14 -22.60
C ASP A 9 -15.56 1.46 -22.63
N GLU A 10 -16.27 2.62 -22.55
CA GLU A 10 -15.70 3.95 -22.66
C GLU A 10 -14.41 4.05 -21.84
N ASN A 11 -13.30 3.92 -22.59
CA ASN A 11 -11.93 4.10 -22.09
C ASN A 11 -11.54 3.23 -20.87
N TYR A 12 -12.11 2.02 -20.74
CA TYR A 12 -11.79 1.09 -19.65
C TYR A 12 -10.27 0.75 -19.59
N ARG A 13 -9.58 0.83 -20.71
CA ARG A 13 -8.15 0.53 -20.82
C ARG A 13 -7.26 1.72 -20.50
N GLU A 14 -7.76 2.93 -20.64
CA GLU A 14 -6.95 4.14 -20.54
C GLU A 14 -6.86 4.64 -19.11
N LEU A 15 -5.65 5.04 -18.71
CA LEU A 15 -5.43 5.78 -17.49
C LEU A 15 -6.00 7.18 -17.65
N ARG A 16 -6.69 7.64 -16.64
CA ARG A 16 -7.30 8.97 -16.58
C ARG A 16 -7.19 9.57 -15.19
N GLU A 17 -7.25 10.86 -15.11
CA GLU A 17 -7.30 11.58 -13.86
C GLU A 17 -8.63 11.33 -13.17
N CYS A 18 -8.64 10.47 -12.14
CA CYS A 18 -9.84 10.05 -11.42
C CYS A 18 -9.88 10.53 -9.97
N LEU A 19 -8.71 10.83 -9.41
CA LEU A 19 -8.53 11.06 -7.99
C LEU A 19 -7.69 12.31 -7.77
N SER A 20 -7.79 12.87 -6.57
CA SER A 20 -6.89 13.93 -6.10
C SER A 20 -6.31 13.54 -4.74
N ILE A 21 -4.99 13.56 -4.62
CA ILE A 21 -4.25 13.31 -3.37
C ILE A 21 -3.36 14.51 -3.10
N ASN A 22 -3.51 15.17 -1.96
CA ASN A 22 -2.75 16.37 -1.59
C ASN A 22 -2.82 17.45 -2.70
N ASN A 23 -3.99 17.69 -3.27
CA ASN A 23 -4.23 18.62 -4.38
C ASN A 23 -3.50 18.29 -5.70
N LYS A 24 -2.98 17.07 -5.83
CA LYS A 24 -2.37 16.57 -7.07
C LYS A 24 -3.32 15.61 -7.75
N SER A 25 -3.50 15.78 -9.06
CA SER A 25 -4.28 14.85 -9.89
C SER A 25 -3.57 13.50 -10.01
N VAL A 26 -4.32 12.41 -9.83
CA VAL A 26 -3.80 11.04 -9.82
C VAL A 26 -4.51 10.20 -10.85
N LEU A 27 -3.72 9.46 -11.62
CA LEU A 27 -4.18 8.57 -12.66
C LEU A 27 -4.68 7.26 -12.06
N SER A 28 -5.81 6.79 -12.60
CA SER A 28 -6.33 5.46 -12.31
C SER A 28 -7.22 4.98 -13.46
N LYS A 29 -7.78 3.80 -13.34
CA LYS A 29 -8.74 3.26 -14.31
C LYS A 29 -9.69 2.27 -13.66
N PRO A 30 -10.88 2.04 -14.24
CA PRO A 30 -11.80 1.01 -13.75
C PRO A 30 -11.14 -0.35 -13.61
N GLY A 31 -11.56 -1.12 -12.61
CA GLY A 31 -11.03 -2.44 -12.31
C GLY A 31 -9.80 -2.46 -11.39
N GLN A 32 -9.26 -1.32 -11.01
CA GLN A 32 -8.24 -1.22 -9.96
C GLN A 32 -8.90 -0.96 -8.60
N PHE A 33 -8.29 -1.45 -7.54
CA PHE A 33 -8.75 -1.14 -6.18
C PHE A 33 -8.69 0.37 -5.94
N GLY A 34 -9.77 0.95 -5.45
CA GLY A 34 -9.83 2.39 -5.17
C GLY A 34 -9.75 3.29 -6.41
N TRP A 35 -10.11 2.81 -7.62
CA TRP A 35 -9.87 3.51 -8.87
C TRP A 35 -10.55 4.89 -9.01
N ASN A 36 -11.70 5.11 -8.37
CA ASN A 36 -12.47 6.36 -8.43
C ASN A 36 -12.85 6.91 -7.05
N LYS A 37 -12.31 6.31 -5.98
CA LYS A 37 -12.53 6.76 -4.61
C LYS A 37 -11.28 6.49 -3.79
N LEU A 38 -10.86 7.45 -2.98
CA LEU A 38 -9.77 7.25 -2.04
C LEU A 38 -10.10 6.13 -1.05
N ASP A 39 -9.13 5.28 -0.80
CA ASP A 39 -9.27 4.21 0.17
C ASP A 39 -9.07 4.73 1.58
N GLN A 40 -10.13 4.65 2.40
CA GLN A 40 -10.14 5.16 3.77
C GLN A 40 -9.10 4.49 4.68
N GLY A 41 -8.77 3.21 4.42
CA GLY A 41 -7.72 2.52 5.16
C GLY A 41 -6.35 3.14 4.87
N SER A 42 -6.05 3.38 3.60
CA SER A 42 -4.80 4.02 3.19
C SER A 42 -4.69 5.47 3.69
N GLU A 43 -5.79 6.23 3.66
CA GLU A 43 -5.83 7.59 4.23
C GLU A 43 -5.52 7.55 5.73
N PHE A 44 -6.18 6.66 6.48
CA PHE A 44 -5.97 6.48 7.90
C PHE A 44 -4.53 6.05 8.22
N LEU A 45 -3.95 5.15 7.42
CA LEU A 45 -2.56 4.74 7.58
C LEU A 45 -1.59 5.93 7.49
N ILE A 46 -1.70 6.72 6.41
CA ILE A 46 -0.78 7.86 6.20
C ILE A 46 -0.96 8.93 7.28
N GLU A 47 -2.18 9.20 7.71
CA GLU A 47 -2.43 10.11 8.83
C GLU A 47 -1.70 9.66 10.10
N GLN A 48 -1.86 8.38 10.49
CA GLN A 48 -1.24 7.85 11.72
C GLN A 48 0.28 7.75 11.62
N VAL A 49 0.81 7.36 10.45
CA VAL A 49 2.26 7.35 10.21
C VAL A 49 2.83 8.76 10.31
N THR A 50 2.18 9.75 9.70
CA THR A 50 2.62 11.15 9.74
C THR A 50 2.66 11.67 11.19
N GLN A 51 1.61 11.43 11.97
CA GLN A 51 1.54 11.84 13.37
C GLN A 51 2.62 11.18 14.21
N THR A 52 2.83 9.87 14.04
CA THR A 52 3.85 9.10 14.78
C THR A 52 5.25 9.58 14.46
N LEU A 53 5.58 9.72 13.18
CA LEU A 53 6.92 10.13 12.74
C LEU A 53 7.24 11.59 13.05
N ALA A 54 6.24 12.46 13.12
CA ALA A 54 6.44 13.86 13.54
C ALA A 54 7.00 13.96 14.97
N THR A 55 6.69 13.02 15.83
CA THR A 55 7.19 12.96 17.21
C THR A 55 8.57 12.28 17.32
N GLU A 56 8.90 11.37 16.41
CA GLU A 56 10.12 10.57 16.45
C GLU A 56 11.33 11.27 15.79
N ASN A 57 11.13 12.36 15.04
CA ASN A 57 12.16 13.10 14.28
C ASN A 57 13.11 12.18 13.49
N ARG A 58 12.53 11.17 12.85
CA ARG A 58 13.24 10.10 12.16
C ARG A 58 13.15 10.26 10.65
N SER A 59 14.28 10.07 9.95
CA SER A 59 14.34 9.98 8.49
C SER A 59 14.59 8.55 8.04
N PHE A 60 14.21 8.24 6.80
CA PHE A 60 14.31 6.90 6.23
C PHE A 60 15.10 6.93 4.93
N GLU A 61 16.00 5.97 4.77
CA GLU A 61 16.78 5.81 3.55
C GLU A 61 15.93 5.15 2.46
N HIS A 62 15.23 4.06 2.80
CA HIS A 62 14.46 3.26 1.87
C HIS A 62 13.06 2.90 2.40
N CYS A 63 12.02 3.35 1.70
CA CYS A 63 10.64 2.95 1.97
C CYS A 63 10.13 1.94 0.94
N LEU A 64 9.44 0.91 1.40
CA LEU A 64 8.69 -0.02 0.58
C LEU A 64 7.19 0.27 0.70
N ASP A 65 6.53 0.50 -0.44
CA ASP A 65 5.07 0.48 -0.61
C ASP A 65 4.68 -0.95 -1.02
N LEU A 66 4.25 -1.75 -0.06
CA LEU A 66 4.02 -3.19 -0.21
C LEU A 66 2.57 -3.48 -0.57
N GLY A 67 2.31 -3.97 -1.78
CA GLY A 67 0.97 -4.07 -2.37
C GLY A 67 0.47 -2.70 -2.81
N CYS A 68 1.28 -2.02 -3.61
CA CYS A 68 1.16 -0.57 -3.85
C CYS A 68 -0.10 -0.14 -4.62
N GLY A 69 -0.78 -1.05 -5.33
CA GLY A 69 -1.88 -0.67 -6.20
C GLY A 69 -1.46 0.40 -7.21
N TYR A 70 -2.19 1.50 -7.29
CA TYR A 70 -1.84 2.65 -8.15
C TYR A 70 -0.80 3.60 -7.52
N GLY A 71 -0.25 3.26 -6.35
CA GLY A 71 0.80 4.01 -5.66
C GLY A 71 0.29 5.03 -4.63
N TYR A 72 -0.91 4.81 -4.04
CA TYR A 72 -1.51 5.74 -3.08
C TYR A 72 -0.56 6.10 -1.93
N LEU A 73 -0.03 5.09 -1.22
CA LEU A 73 0.80 5.31 -0.03
C LEU A 73 2.09 6.08 -0.38
N THR A 74 2.69 5.75 -1.52
CA THR A 74 3.85 6.48 -2.05
C THR A 74 3.53 7.94 -2.36
N ILE A 75 2.39 8.23 -3.02
CA ILE A 75 1.98 9.58 -3.37
C ILE A 75 1.65 10.40 -2.11
N ALA A 76 0.87 9.82 -1.21
CA ALA A 76 0.41 10.50 -0.01
C ALA A 76 1.54 10.74 1.02
N SER A 77 2.59 9.90 1.00
CA SER A 77 3.75 10.02 1.91
C SER A 77 4.89 10.91 1.39
N GLN A 78 4.70 11.70 0.31
CA GLN A 78 5.78 12.53 -0.24
C GLN A 78 6.34 13.57 0.74
N HIS A 79 5.56 14.00 1.70
CA HIS A 79 5.96 14.95 2.74
C HIS A 79 6.81 14.31 3.84
N LEU A 80 6.87 12.99 3.93
CA LEU A 80 7.69 12.29 4.90
C LEU A 80 9.17 12.30 4.49
N PRO A 81 10.10 12.33 5.44
CA PRO A 81 11.54 12.37 5.20
C PRO A 81 12.08 11.01 4.73
N ILE A 82 11.73 10.63 3.51
CA ILE A 82 12.08 9.37 2.86
C ILE A 82 12.94 9.69 1.62
N LYS A 83 14.15 9.14 1.53
CA LYS A 83 15.07 9.39 0.42
C LYS A 83 14.75 8.58 -0.83
N GLN A 84 14.51 7.29 -0.68
CA GLN A 84 14.24 6.38 -1.80
C GLN A 84 12.95 5.61 -1.56
N ARG A 85 12.23 5.30 -2.63
CA ARG A 85 10.96 4.55 -2.59
C ARG A 85 11.01 3.39 -3.55
N THR A 86 10.51 2.25 -3.09
CA THR A 86 10.25 1.08 -3.92
C THR A 86 8.78 0.72 -3.80
N LEU A 87 8.13 0.48 -4.92
CA LEU A 87 6.75 0.04 -5.00
C LEU A 87 6.70 -1.38 -5.54
N THR A 88 5.89 -2.23 -4.94
CA THR A 88 5.71 -3.61 -5.43
C THR A 88 4.26 -4.04 -5.39
N ASP A 89 3.85 -4.78 -6.41
CA ASP A 89 2.53 -5.41 -6.52
C ASP A 89 2.65 -6.65 -7.42
N ASN A 90 1.71 -7.58 -7.32
CA ASN A 90 1.63 -8.72 -8.25
C ASN A 90 0.72 -8.45 -9.45
N ASN A 91 -0.02 -7.33 -9.43
CA ASN A 91 -0.91 -6.93 -10.50
C ASN A 91 -0.19 -6.00 -11.50
N ALA A 92 0.06 -6.49 -12.70
CA ALA A 92 0.73 -5.71 -13.76
C ALA A 92 0.00 -4.38 -14.06
N ALA A 93 -1.34 -4.34 -14.02
CA ALA A 93 -2.09 -3.12 -14.26
C ALA A 93 -1.87 -2.09 -13.13
N ALA A 94 -1.73 -2.54 -11.88
CA ALA A 94 -1.37 -1.70 -10.75
C ALA A 94 0.03 -1.09 -10.95
N LEU A 95 1.03 -1.90 -11.28
CA LEU A 95 2.40 -1.43 -11.52
C LEU A 95 2.51 -0.42 -12.67
N ILE A 96 1.79 -0.65 -13.78
CA ILE A 96 1.73 0.31 -14.90
C ILE A 96 1.16 1.64 -14.42
N THR A 97 0.08 1.60 -13.64
CA THR A 97 -0.54 2.82 -13.12
C THR A 97 0.34 3.53 -12.10
N ALA A 98 0.95 2.79 -11.18
CA ALA A 98 1.90 3.33 -10.21
C ALA A 98 3.10 4.02 -10.92
N SER A 99 3.65 3.38 -11.97
CA SER A 99 4.72 3.95 -12.78
C SER A 99 4.28 5.25 -13.47
N ALA A 100 3.08 5.24 -14.06
CA ALA A 100 2.53 6.44 -14.70
C ALA A 100 2.33 7.58 -13.69
N ASN A 101 1.82 7.28 -12.48
CA ASN A 101 1.65 8.25 -11.41
C ASN A 101 2.98 8.79 -10.90
N CYS A 102 3.97 7.94 -10.64
CA CYS A 102 5.29 8.39 -10.23
C CYS A 102 5.91 9.33 -11.25
N LYS A 103 5.81 9.01 -12.55
CA LYS A 103 6.27 9.86 -13.63
C LYS A 103 5.48 11.17 -13.71
N HIS A 104 4.14 11.12 -13.67
CA HIS A 104 3.25 12.28 -13.74
C HIS A 104 3.49 13.27 -12.60
N LEU A 105 3.79 12.77 -11.41
CA LEU A 105 3.99 13.56 -10.19
C LEU A 105 5.47 13.84 -9.86
N ASN A 106 6.40 13.46 -10.76
CA ASN A 106 7.85 13.59 -10.57
C ASN A 106 8.36 12.95 -9.27
N ILE A 107 7.85 11.73 -8.95
CA ILE A 107 8.29 10.95 -7.80
C ILE A 107 9.37 9.97 -8.27
N ALA A 108 10.58 10.10 -7.75
CA ALA A 108 11.62 9.11 -7.96
C ALA A 108 11.31 7.84 -7.16
N ALA A 109 11.09 6.72 -7.86
CA ALA A 109 10.77 5.45 -7.23
C ALA A 109 11.11 4.26 -8.14
N ASP A 110 11.56 3.15 -7.54
CA ASP A 110 11.73 1.87 -8.21
C ASP A 110 10.41 1.10 -8.17
N ILE A 111 10.00 0.54 -9.32
CA ILE A 111 8.75 -0.20 -9.43
C ILE A 111 9.09 -1.63 -9.83
N ILE A 112 8.84 -2.57 -8.92
CA ILE A 112 9.28 -3.95 -9.05
C ILE A 112 8.07 -4.88 -8.92
N ALA A 113 7.86 -5.75 -9.90
CA ALA A 113 6.83 -6.79 -9.80
C ALA A 113 7.22 -7.81 -8.70
N GLY A 114 6.27 -8.12 -7.82
CA GLY A 114 6.53 -9.09 -6.75
C GLY A 114 5.25 -9.54 -6.07
N ASP A 115 5.15 -10.82 -5.74
CA ASP A 115 4.01 -11.38 -5.05
C ASP A 115 4.19 -11.19 -3.53
N ALA A 116 3.41 -10.26 -2.95
CA ALA A 116 3.55 -9.81 -1.56
C ALA A 116 4.99 -9.45 -1.20
N GLY A 117 5.73 -8.84 -2.12
CA GLY A 117 7.12 -8.45 -1.93
C GLY A 117 8.14 -9.59 -1.96
N GLU A 118 7.79 -10.75 -2.47
CA GLU A 118 8.75 -11.84 -2.72
C GLU A 118 9.85 -11.38 -3.70
N GLN A 119 11.08 -11.81 -3.49
CA GLN A 119 12.24 -11.53 -4.37
C GLN A 119 12.72 -10.07 -4.42
N LEU A 120 12.23 -9.21 -3.54
CA LEU A 120 12.80 -7.86 -3.42
C LEU A 120 14.16 -7.91 -2.71
N PRO A 121 15.06 -6.96 -3.01
CA PRO A 121 16.28 -6.80 -2.23
C PRO A 121 15.90 -6.48 -0.78
N LYS A 122 16.65 -7.04 0.18
CA LYS A 122 16.54 -6.63 1.58
C LYS A 122 16.99 -5.17 1.71
N HIS A 123 16.61 -4.51 2.78
CA HIS A 123 17.10 -3.19 3.21
C HIS A 123 16.10 -2.04 3.10
N PHE A 124 14.87 -2.31 3.56
CA PHE A 124 13.89 -1.24 3.79
C PHE A 124 13.87 -0.90 5.28
N ASP A 125 14.05 0.35 5.61
CA ASP A 125 13.93 0.85 6.98
C ASP A 125 12.53 1.41 7.30
N LEU A 126 11.67 1.51 6.27
CA LEU A 126 10.25 1.77 6.38
C LEU A 126 9.46 0.87 5.42
N ILE A 127 8.42 0.22 5.92
CA ILE A 127 7.44 -0.50 5.09
C ILE A 127 6.05 0.06 5.39
N LEU A 128 5.32 0.45 4.33
CA LEU A 128 3.92 0.85 4.39
C LEU A 128 3.10 -0.20 3.65
N CYS A 129 2.02 -0.67 4.25
CA CYS A 129 1.20 -1.73 3.68
C CYS A 129 -0.29 -1.57 4.00
N ASN A 130 -1.11 -1.57 2.97
CA ASN A 130 -2.56 -1.78 3.06
C ASN A 130 -2.90 -3.05 2.30
N PRO A 131 -2.81 -4.21 2.94
CA PRO A 131 -2.91 -5.49 2.24
C PRO A 131 -4.36 -5.83 1.87
N PRO A 132 -4.60 -6.63 0.80
CA PRO A 132 -5.93 -6.96 0.29
C PRO A 132 -6.66 -8.02 1.12
N PHE A 133 -6.84 -7.82 2.42
CA PHE A 133 -7.45 -8.78 3.35
C PHE A 133 -8.99 -8.70 3.39
N HIS A 134 -9.65 -8.37 2.29
CA HIS A 134 -11.08 -8.08 2.28
C HIS A 134 -11.99 -9.20 1.78
N GLN A 135 -11.46 -10.38 1.40
CA GLN A 135 -12.25 -11.42 0.74
C GLN A 135 -12.17 -12.79 1.44
N GLY A 136 -13.10 -13.07 2.36
CA GLY A 136 -13.42 -14.40 2.84
C GLY A 136 -12.52 -15.01 3.93
N PHE A 137 -13.14 -15.72 4.86
CA PHE A 137 -12.51 -16.22 6.09
C PHE A 137 -11.45 -17.33 5.92
N SER A 138 -11.32 -17.97 4.76
CA SER A 138 -10.41 -19.12 4.58
C SER A 138 -9.19 -18.87 3.67
N VAL A 139 -9.29 -17.94 2.72
CA VAL A 139 -8.19 -17.63 1.77
C VAL A 139 -7.26 -16.56 2.34
N ASP A 140 -7.75 -15.75 3.26
CA ASP A 140 -7.01 -14.60 3.82
C ASP A 140 -5.90 -14.97 4.80
N GLY A 141 -5.94 -16.19 5.38
CA GLY A 141 -4.94 -16.63 6.35
C GLY A 141 -3.54 -16.72 5.77
N ASP A 142 -3.42 -17.41 4.65
CA ASP A 142 -2.14 -17.65 3.98
C ASP A 142 -1.58 -16.37 3.34
N LEU A 143 -2.46 -15.54 2.78
CA LEU A 143 -2.06 -14.27 2.19
C LEU A 143 -1.56 -13.28 3.25
N THR A 144 -2.27 -13.16 4.37
CA THR A 144 -1.83 -12.34 5.51
C THR A 144 -0.45 -12.77 5.99
N ASP A 145 -0.27 -14.06 6.19
CA ASP A 145 0.99 -14.67 6.64
C ASP A 145 2.12 -14.39 5.65
N LYS A 146 1.85 -14.49 4.36
CA LYS A 146 2.81 -14.18 3.29
C LYS A 146 3.27 -12.73 3.34
N PHE A 147 2.35 -11.76 3.49
CA PHE A 147 2.69 -10.33 3.60
C PHE A 147 3.56 -10.06 4.83
N LEU A 148 3.16 -10.58 6.00
CA LEU A 148 3.90 -10.39 7.26
C LEU A 148 5.31 -11.00 7.19
N ARG A 149 5.40 -12.26 6.74
CA ARG A 149 6.68 -12.97 6.60
C ARG A 149 7.63 -12.26 5.64
N ASN A 150 7.14 -11.80 4.49
CA ASN A 150 7.98 -11.13 3.51
C ASN A 150 8.38 -9.72 3.98
N ALA A 151 7.47 -8.97 4.60
CA ALA A 151 7.81 -7.70 5.21
C ALA A 151 8.92 -7.86 6.27
N ALA A 152 8.79 -8.82 7.17
CA ALA A 152 9.82 -9.09 8.19
C ALA A 152 11.18 -9.48 7.59
N LYS A 153 11.18 -10.26 6.49
CA LYS A 153 12.43 -10.63 5.80
C LYS A 153 13.15 -9.46 5.15
N GLN A 154 12.42 -8.44 4.76
CA GLN A 154 12.94 -7.29 4.01
C GLN A 154 13.19 -6.07 4.89
N LEU A 155 12.64 -6.05 6.10
CA LEU A 155 12.85 -4.99 7.05
C LEU A 155 14.29 -5.04 7.60
N THR A 156 14.93 -3.88 7.71
CA THR A 156 16.20 -3.76 8.44
C THR A 156 15.98 -4.00 9.93
N GLU A 157 17.05 -4.30 10.68
CA GLU A 157 16.99 -4.62 12.11
C GLU A 157 16.24 -3.55 12.93
N ASN A 158 16.45 -2.27 12.62
CA ASN A 158 15.79 -1.14 13.27
C ASN A 158 14.68 -0.52 12.41
N GLY A 159 14.23 -1.22 11.38
CA GLY A 159 13.20 -0.75 10.48
C GLY A 159 11.82 -0.75 11.13
N LEU A 160 10.90 0.03 10.55
CA LEU A 160 9.51 0.11 10.97
C LEU A 160 8.59 -0.37 9.85
N ALA A 161 7.64 -1.21 10.19
CA ALA A 161 6.58 -1.62 9.28
C ALA A 161 5.22 -1.18 9.81
N TYR A 162 4.45 -0.48 8.99
CA TYR A 162 3.10 -0.05 9.32
C TYR A 162 2.09 -0.73 8.43
N PHE A 163 1.13 -1.39 9.04
CA PHE A 163 0.02 -2.05 8.37
C PHE A 163 -1.31 -1.43 8.78
N VAL A 164 -2.18 -1.20 7.80
CA VAL A 164 -3.58 -0.91 8.08
C VAL A 164 -4.43 -2.11 7.71
N VAL A 165 -5.33 -2.48 8.59
CA VAL A 165 -6.28 -3.58 8.37
C VAL A 165 -7.65 -3.23 8.93
N ASN A 166 -8.68 -3.96 8.49
CA ASN A 166 -9.98 -3.88 9.14
C ASN A 166 -9.83 -4.20 10.63
N GLN A 167 -10.55 -3.47 11.49
CA GLN A 167 -10.43 -3.57 12.95
C GLN A 167 -10.65 -5.00 13.50
N PHE A 168 -11.41 -5.84 12.80
CA PHE A 168 -11.69 -7.21 13.23
C PHE A 168 -10.62 -8.23 12.87
N ILE A 169 -9.64 -7.86 12.04
CA ILE A 169 -8.53 -8.75 11.67
C ILE A 169 -7.53 -8.79 12.82
N ALA A 170 -7.28 -9.95 13.39
CA ALA A 170 -6.32 -10.14 14.50
C ALA A 170 -4.87 -10.16 13.97
N LEU A 171 -4.44 -9.07 13.29
CA LEU A 171 -3.12 -8.99 12.66
C LEU A 171 -2.00 -9.12 13.69
N GLU A 172 -2.18 -8.54 14.88
CA GLU A 172 -1.21 -8.57 15.98
C GLU A 172 -0.84 -10.01 16.35
N LYS A 173 -1.84 -10.90 16.43
CA LYS A 173 -1.59 -12.32 16.74
C LYS A 173 -0.84 -13.02 15.61
N LYS A 174 -1.17 -12.71 14.36
CA LYS A 174 -0.51 -13.29 13.19
C LYS A 174 0.92 -12.76 12.99
N ALA A 175 1.21 -11.56 13.45
CA ALA A 175 2.52 -10.94 13.36
C ALA A 175 3.54 -11.48 14.38
N LEU A 176 3.09 -12.07 15.49
CA LEU A 176 3.97 -12.58 16.58
C LEU A 176 5.12 -13.48 16.12
N PRO A 177 4.97 -14.38 15.12
CA PRO A 177 6.09 -15.20 14.66
C PRO A 177 7.18 -14.44 13.90
N TYR A 178 6.90 -13.22 13.45
CA TYR A 178 7.74 -12.49 12.51
C TYR A 178 8.37 -11.23 13.07
N PHE A 179 7.74 -10.59 14.06
CA PHE A 179 8.16 -9.31 14.59
C PHE A 179 8.34 -9.37 16.11
N THR A 180 9.40 -8.73 16.60
CA THR A 180 9.74 -8.69 18.04
C THR A 180 8.91 -7.67 18.82
N GLN A 181 8.45 -6.62 18.14
CA GLN A 181 7.61 -5.58 18.73
C GLN A 181 6.39 -5.36 17.84
N ILE A 182 5.23 -5.32 18.45
CA ILE A 182 3.96 -5.13 17.75
C ILE A 182 3.12 -4.16 18.57
N ASN A 183 2.82 -3.01 17.99
CA ASN A 183 2.11 -1.95 18.66
C ASN A 183 0.86 -1.55 17.88
N LEU A 184 -0.29 -1.49 18.55
CA LEU A 184 -1.47 -0.82 18.03
C LEU A 184 -1.24 0.70 18.13
N ILE A 185 -1.13 1.37 16.99
CA ILE A 185 -0.89 2.82 16.93
C ILE A 185 -2.20 3.58 17.06
N ALA A 186 -3.22 3.15 16.31
CA ALA A 186 -4.54 3.76 16.32
C ALA A 186 -5.60 2.79 15.84
N GLN A 187 -6.84 3.05 16.24
CA GLN A 187 -8.02 2.31 15.81
C GLN A 187 -9.22 3.24 15.70
N ASN A 188 -10.02 3.04 14.67
CA ASN A 188 -11.33 3.66 14.49
C ASN A 188 -12.42 2.60 14.32
N LYS A 189 -13.63 2.99 13.91
CA LYS A 189 -14.77 2.06 13.74
C LYS A 189 -14.56 1.03 12.62
N SER A 190 -13.64 1.24 11.70
CA SER A 190 -13.45 0.40 10.51
C SER A 190 -12.06 -0.21 10.43
N PHE A 191 -11.04 0.52 10.84
CA PHE A 191 -9.64 0.19 10.63
C PHE A 191 -8.81 0.29 11.89
N LYS A 192 -7.68 -0.40 11.89
CA LYS A 192 -6.60 -0.22 12.85
C LYS A 192 -5.25 -0.18 12.15
N VAL A 193 -4.32 0.59 12.73
CA VAL A 193 -2.93 0.70 12.29
C VAL A 193 -2.02 0.01 13.31
N ILE A 194 -1.22 -0.92 12.81
CA ILE A 194 -0.26 -1.71 13.59
C ILE A 194 1.15 -1.36 13.13
N LYS A 195 2.02 -1.10 14.11
CA LYS A 195 3.46 -0.92 13.90
C LYS A 195 4.23 -2.09 14.50
#